data_4bef478a73c6fb6eee99e2c8c8a37ad9
#
_entry.id   4bef478a73c6fb6eee99e2c8c8a37ad9
#
_cell.length_a   1.000
_cell.length_b   1.000
_cell.length_c   1.000
_cell.angle_alpha   90.00
_cell.angle_beta   90.00
_cell.angle_gamma   90.00
#
_symmetry.space_group_name_H-M   'P 1'
#
loop_
_entity.id
_entity.type
_entity.pdbx_description
1 polymer ?
#
loop_
_entity_poly.entity_id
_entity_poly.type
_entity_poly.pdbx_seq_one_letter_code
_entity_poly.pdbx_strand_id
1 'polypeptide(L)'
;MTRELATIVDFIRYGASRFAAAGLTFGHSYDNALDEATHLVLHALHLPHDLAPAYGQARLVASERAAVLALIERRVAGHEPVAYLTGEAWF
;
A
#
# COMPACT_ATOMS: atom_id res chain seq x y z
N MET A 1 -1.27 14.16 11.88
CA MET A 1 -0.38 13.34 11.06
C MET A 1 -1.10 12.74 9.86
N THR A 2 -1.90 11.72 10.10
CA THR A 2 -2.54 11.01 8.99
C THR A 2 -3.55 11.83 8.24
N ARG A 3 -4.07 12.90 8.83
CA ARG A 3 -5.02 13.77 8.13
C ARG A 3 -4.39 14.53 6.97
N GLU A 4 -3.07 14.50 6.87
CA GLU A 4 -2.36 15.06 5.73
C GLU A 4 -2.39 14.12 4.55
N LEU A 5 -2.70 12.85 4.78
CA LEU A 5 -2.82 11.84 3.75
C LEU A 5 -4.29 11.75 3.34
N ALA A 6 -4.60 12.07 2.11
CA ALA A 6 -5.98 12.14 1.68
C ALA A 6 -6.30 11.30 0.45
N THR A 7 -5.37 11.21 -0.50
CA THR A 7 -5.62 10.56 -1.79
C THR A 7 -4.95 9.20 -1.88
N ILE A 8 -5.34 8.41 -2.88
CA ILE A 8 -4.74 7.11 -3.15
C ILE A 8 -3.23 7.26 -3.33
N VAL A 9 -2.80 8.25 -4.11
CA VAL A 9 -1.38 8.49 -4.37
C VAL A 9 -0.65 8.86 -3.07
N ASP A 10 -1.28 9.65 -2.20
CA ASP A 10 -0.69 10.00 -0.91
C ASP A 10 -0.33 8.75 -0.12
N PHE A 11 -1.24 7.78 -0.05
CA PHE A 11 -1.02 6.57 0.72
C PHE A 11 -0.02 5.63 0.06
N ILE A 12 0.00 5.59 -1.27
CA ILE A 12 1.00 4.79 -1.98
C ILE A 12 2.40 5.33 -1.68
N ARG A 13 2.59 6.65 -1.80
CA ARG A 13 3.87 7.27 -1.52
C ARG A 13 4.27 7.07 -0.06
N TYR A 14 3.33 7.25 0.87
CA TYR A 14 3.61 7.06 2.28
C TYR A 14 4.02 5.61 2.57
N GLY A 15 3.27 4.65 2.04
CA GLY A 15 3.59 3.23 2.20
C GLY A 15 4.97 2.90 1.65
N ALA A 16 5.28 3.40 0.46
CA ALA A 16 6.59 3.16 -0.14
C ALA A 16 7.72 3.72 0.72
N SER A 17 7.53 4.93 1.26
CA SER A 17 8.51 5.54 2.16
C SER A 17 8.71 4.72 3.42
N ARG A 18 7.62 4.23 4.01
CA ARG A 18 7.68 3.40 5.22
C ARG A 18 8.41 2.08 4.94
N PHE A 19 8.12 1.45 3.82
CA PHE A 19 8.77 0.19 3.45
C PHE A 19 10.27 0.38 3.23
N ALA A 20 10.64 1.43 2.53
CA ALA A 20 12.04 1.71 2.28
C ALA A 20 12.79 2.03 3.57
N ALA A 21 12.19 2.83 4.45
CA ALA A 21 12.81 3.21 5.72
C ALA A 21 12.99 2.00 6.65
N ALA A 22 12.09 1.01 6.56
CA ALA A 22 12.18 -0.19 7.36
C ALA A 22 13.19 -1.20 6.81
N GLY A 23 13.75 -0.96 5.63
CA GLY A 23 14.72 -1.87 5.03
C GLY A 23 14.13 -3.21 4.63
N LEU A 24 12.87 -3.23 4.20
CA LEU A 24 12.19 -4.47 3.86
C LEU A 24 12.74 -5.07 2.57
N THR A 25 12.64 -6.40 2.47
CA THR A 25 13.07 -7.12 1.28
C THR A 25 11.92 -7.25 0.29
N PHE A 26 12.21 -6.96 -0.96
CA PHE A 26 11.24 -7.07 -2.06
C PHE A 26 11.81 -8.05 -3.06
N GLY A 27 11.19 -9.15 -3.28
CA GLY A 27 11.82 -10.09 -4.19
C GLY A 27 10.91 -11.19 -4.66
N HIS A 28 9.72 -11.24 -4.13
CA HIS A 28 8.78 -12.28 -4.53
C HIS A 28 7.91 -11.83 -5.69
N SER A 29 6.92 -11.00 -5.38
CA SER A 29 5.95 -10.55 -6.38
C SER A 29 6.17 -9.10 -6.79
N TYR A 30 7.04 -8.39 -6.08
CA TYR A 30 7.21 -6.96 -6.28
C TYR A 30 8.69 -6.60 -6.30
N ASP A 31 9.08 -5.76 -7.23
CA ASP A 31 10.48 -5.40 -7.44
C ASP A 31 10.97 -4.29 -6.54
N ASN A 32 10.06 -3.47 -6.01
CA ASN A 32 10.44 -2.32 -5.22
C ASN A 32 9.32 -1.89 -4.28
N ALA A 33 9.65 -0.94 -3.40
CA ALA A 33 8.72 -0.46 -2.40
C ALA A 33 7.48 0.18 -3.00
N LEU A 34 7.63 0.88 -4.11
CA LEU A 34 6.51 1.57 -4.75
C LEU A 34 5.48 0.58 -5.31
N ASP A 35 5.97 -0.46 -5.98
CA ASP A 35 5.07 -1.49 -6.53
C ASP A 35 4.33 -2.21 -5.41
N GLU A 36 5.03 -2.55 -4.34
CA GLU A 36 4.41 -3.24 -3.22
C GLU A 36 3.37 -2.35 -2.54
N ALA A 37 3.70 -1.07 -2.33
CA ALA A 37 2.76 -0.13 -1.73
C ALA A 37 1.53 0.07 -2.61
N THR A 38 1.72 0.14 -3.92
CA THR A 38 0.62 0.29 -4.86
C THR A 38 -0.35 -0.90 -4.73
N HIS A 39 0.20 -2.11 -4.75
CA HIS A 39 -0.64 -3.31 -4.62
C HIS A 39 -1.41 -3.31 -3.30
N LEU A 40 -0.71 -3.03 -2.21
CA LEU A 40 -1.33 -3.04 -0.89
C LEU A 40 -2.48 -2.03 -0.78
N VAL A 41 -2.24 -0.81 -1.24
CA VAL A 41 -3.26 0.24 -1.15
C VAL A 41 -4.47 -0.09 -2.01
N LEU A 42 -4.25 -0.51 -3.25
CA LEU A 42 -5.37 -0.85 -4.13
C LEU A 42 -6.15 -2.05 -3.61
N HIS A 43 -5.46 -3.04 -3.04
CA HIS A 43 -6.13 -4.18 -2.43
C HIS A 43 -7.00 -3.73 -1.26
N ALA A 44 -6.45 -2.89 -0.38
CA ALA A 44 -7.18 -2.42 0.79
C ALA A 44 -8.45 -1.65 0.41
N LEU A 45 -8.43 -1.00 -0.74
CA LEU A 45 -9.57 -0.23 -1.24
C LEU A 45 -10.49 -1.04 -2.15
N HIS A 46 -10.18 -2.31 -2.38
CA HIS A 46 -10.95 -3.19 -3.27
C HIS A 46 -11.00 -2.66 -4.69
N LEU A 47 -9.90 -2.09 -5.15
CA LEU A 47 -9.78 -1.51 -6.49
C LEU A 47 -8.89 -2.39 -7.37
N PRO A 48 -9.10 -2.35 -8.71
CA PRO A 48 -8.27 -3.13 -9.61
C PRO A 48 -6.83 -2.60 -9.64
N HIS A 49 -5.89 -3.52 -9.88
CA HIS A 49 -4.47 -3.17 -9.87
C HIS A 49 -4.05 -2.32 -11.08
N ASP A 50 -4.87 -2.29 -12.10
CA ASP A 50 -4.64 -1.48 -13.29
C ASP A 50 -5.47 -0.21 -13.31
N LEU A 51 -5.81 0.29 -12.12
CA LEU A 51 -6.59 1.53 -11.97
C LEU A 51 -5.92 2.67 -12.74
N ALA A 52 -6.72 3.42 -13.48
CA ALA A 52 -6.21 4.53 -14.27
C ALA A 52 -5.51 5.56 -13.37
N PRO A 53 -4.35 6.10 -13.79
CA PRO A 53 -3.59 7.03 -12.94
C PRO A 53 -4.40 8.24 -12.48
N ALA A 54 -5.37 8.68 -13.25
CA ALA A 54 -6.21 9.84 -12.86
C ALA A 54 -6.93 9.59 -11.54
N TYR A 55 -7.27 8.36 -11.23
CA TYR A 55 -7.95 8.03 -9.97
C TYR A 55 -7.03 8.10 -8.76
N GLY A 56 -5.73 8.22 -8.97
CA GLY A 56 -4.79 8.39 -7.87
C GLY A 56 -5.08 9.63 -7.03
N GLN A 57 -5.79 10.60 -7.58
CA GLN A 57 -6.17 11.82 -6.87
C GLN A 57 -7.47 11.66 -6.08
N ALA A 58 -8.13 10.53 -6.15
CA ALA A 58 -9.36 10.30 -5.40
C ALA A 58 -9.07 10.24 -3.91
N ARG A 59 -9.96 10.85 -3.12
CA ARG A 59 -9.77 10.93 -1.66
C ARG A 59 -10.39 9.72 -0.99
N LEU A 60 -9.75 9.27 0.07
CA LEU A 60 -10.22 8.15 0.87
C LEU A 60 -11.15 8.64 1.98
N VAL A 61 -12.18 7.85 2.28
CA VAL A 61 -13.00 8.09 3.47
C VAL A 61 -12.25 7.61 4.71
N ALA A 62 -12.69 8.03 5.90
CA ALA A 62 -11.97 7.76 7.14
C ALA A 62 -11.71 6.27 7.38
N SER A 63 -12.69 5.41 7.12
CA SER A 63 -12.52 3.98 7.32
C SER A 63 -11.49 3.39 6.35
N GLU A 64 -11.45 3.90 5.13
CA GLU A 64 -10.46 3.46 4.15
C GLU A 64 -9.05 3.87 4.57
N ARG A 65 -8.89 5.09 5.07
CA ARG A 65 -7.59 5.53 5.56
C ARG A 65 -7.09 4.64 6.69
N ALA A 66 -7.98 4.31 7.63
CA ALA A 66 -7.62 3.43 8.74
C ALA A 66 -7.20 2.04 8.26
N ALA A 67 -7.94 1.48 7.31
CA ALA A 67 -7.64 0.16 6.77
C ALA A 67 -6.30 0.12 6.06
N VAL A 68 -6.01 1.12 5.24
CA VAL A 68 -4.74 1.21 4.52
C VAL A 68 -3.57 1.35 5.49
N LEU A 69 -3.70 2.24 6.48
CA LEU A 69 -2.65 2.45 7.47
C LEU A 69 -2.38 1.19 8.28
N ALA A 70 -3.44 0.48 8.66
CA ALA A 70 -3.29 -0.77 9.42
C ALA A 70 -2.47 -1.80 8.63
N LEU A 71 -2.73 -1.94 7.33
CA LEU A 71 -1.98 -2.87 6.49
C LEU A 71 -0.53 -2.43 6.30
N ILE A 72 -0.30 -1.14 6.12
CA ILE A 72 1.08 -0.62 5.99
C ILE A 72 1.86 -0.92 7.26
N GLU A 73 1.30 -0.61 8.43
CA GLU A 73 1.99 -0.85 9.70
C GLU A 73 2.21 -2.33 9.96
N ARG A 74 1.25 -3.16 9.58
CA ARG A 74 1.39 -4.60 9.73
C ARG A 74 2.53 -5.15 8.89
N ARG A 75 2.67 -4.66 7.67
CA ARG A 75 3.78 -5.04 6.79
C ARG A 75 5.13 -4.63 7.39
N VAL A 76 5.20 -3.42 7.91
CA VAL A 76 6.43 -2.89 8.49
C VAL A 76 6.79 -3.63 9.78
N ALA A 77 5.84 -3.79 10.69
CA ALA A 77 6.08 -4.37 12.00
C ALA A 77 6.34 -5.88 11.93
N GLY A 78 5.58 -6.58 11.09
CA GLY A 78 5.67 -8.03 11.00
C GLY A 78 6.67 -8.53 9.97
N HIS A 79 7.16 -7.67 9.11
CA HIS A 79 8.02 -8.04 7.98
C HIS A 79 7.38 -9.08 7.07
N GLU A 80 6.05 -9.17 7.10
CA GLU A 80 5.33 -10.10 6.24
C GLU A 80 5.18 -9.53 4.83
N PRO A 81 5.43 -10.33 3.79
CA PRO A 81 5.23 -9.85 2.42
C PRO A 81 3.78 -9.43 2.19
N VAL A 82 3.57 -8.45 1.33
CA VAL A 82 2.22 -7.98 1.00
C VAL A 82 1.37 -9.12 0.45
N ALA A 83 1.97 -10.04 -0.32
CA ALA A 83 1.24 -11.19 -0.84
C ALA A 83 0.59 -12.01 0.27
N TYR A 84 1.24 -12.14 1.41
CA TYR A 84 0.66 -12.82 2.57
C TYR A 84 -0.49 -12.03 3.18
N LEU A 85 -0.31 -10.71 3.30
CA LEU A 85 -1.31 -9.85 3.94
C LEU A 85 -2.59 -9.75 3.13
N THR A 86 -2.46 -9.80 1.81
CA THR A 86 -3.61 -9.68 0.91
C THR A 86 -4.17 -11.02 0.45
N GLY A 87 -3.43 -12.10 0.69
CA GLY A 87 -3.82 -13.42 0.21
C GLY A 87 -3.60 -13.61 -1.29
N GLU A 88 -2.85 -12.73 -1.91
CA GLU A 88 -2.59 -12.79 -3.34
C GLU A 88 -1.09 -12.85 -3.63
N ALA A 89 -0.74 -13.58 -4.67
CA ALA A 89 0.64 -13.66 -5.13
C ALA A 89 0.67 -13.63 -6.66
N TRP A 90 1.66 -12.96 -7.21
CA TRP A 90 1.84 -12.84 -8.65
C TRP A 90 2.94 -13.79 -9.10
N PHE A 91 2.57 -14.74 -9.90
CA PHE A 91 3.53 -15.71 -10.42
C PHE A 91 3.50 -15.73 -11.94
#